data_49ad5dcff77e07f866e975202dff563c
#
_entry.id   49ad5dcff77e07f866e975202dff563c
#
_cell.length_a   1.000
_cell.length_b   1.000
_cell.length_c   1.000
_cell.angle_alpha   90.00
_cell.angle_beta   90.00
_cell.angle_gamma   90.00
#
_symmetry.space_group_name_H-M   'P 1'
#
loop_
_entity.id
_entity.type
_entity.pdbx_description
1 polymer ?
#
loop_
_entity_poly.entity_id
_entity_poly.type
_entity_poly.pdbx_seq_one_letter_code
_entity_poly.pdbx_strand_id
1 'polypeptide(L)'
;GAAFSEFDRSKHVVEPFEVPYNWPRLRAADYGYSSPSCVLWGAVDWDGNIWIYRELYDKGYTGETLARIINALEEHDPLMQISVLDGACWSKHGTGPSIAETMIRNGTRWIPADKNRIPGKIELHRRLAVDERTDEPKLKIFSTCTNLIRTLPTIPLSKTNSEDVDTKADDHAYDALRYMCMTRPTGLPQNSIFNQIKKDSFQPADSVFGY
;
A
#
# COMPACT_ATOMS: atom_id res chain seq x y z
N GLY A 1 -12.22 18.15 -14.25
CA GLY A 1 -12.65 16.75 -14.40
C GLY A 1 -11.93 15.83 -13.44
N ALA A 2 -12.31 14.56 -13.46
CA ALA A 2 -11.68 13.53 -12.62
C ALA A 2 -10.24 13.27 -13.05
N ALA A 3 -9.33 13.11 -12.07
CA ALA A 3 -7.92 12.89 -12.35
C ALA A 3 -7.65 11.49 -12.94
N PHE A 4 -8.45 10.49 -12.57
CA PHE A 4 -8.28 9.09 -12.98
C PHE A 4 -9.54 8.58 -13.68
N SER A 5 -9.88 9.18 -14.82
CA SER A 5 -11.05 8.79 -15.61
C SER A 5 -10.96 7.38 -16.19
N GLU A 6 -9.76 6.81 -16.29
CA GLU A 6 -9.52 5.42 -16.71
C GLU A 6 -9.91 4.39 -15.66
N PHE A 7 -10.17 4.79 -14.41
CA PHE A 7 -10.62 3.85 -13.39
C PHE A 7 -11.97 3.22 -13.81
N ASP A 8 -11.97 1.90 -13.88
CA ASP A 8 -13.11 1.09 -14.28
C ASP A 8 -13.28 -0.06 -13.30
N ARG A 9 -14.41 -0.07 -12.59
CA ARG A 9 -14.69 -1.11 -11.58
C ARG A 9 -14.61 -2.53 -12.18
N SER A 10 -15.00 -2.70 -13.43
CA SER A 10 -14.94 -4.01 -14.10
C SER A 10 -13.51 -4.51 -14.33
N LYS A 11 -12.53 -3.60 -14.35
CA LYS A 11 -11.11 -3.92 -14.55
C LYS A 11 -10.28 -3.86 -13.26
N HIS A 12 -10.56 -2.88 -12.39
CA HIS A 12 -9.70 -2.55 -11.26
C HIS A 12 -10.21 -3.09 -9.92
N VAL A 13 -11.48 -3.49 -9.83
CA VAL A 13 -12.07 -4.00 -8.58
C VAL A 13 -12.33 -5.50 -8.72
N VAL A 14 -11.91 -6.26 -7.72
CA VAL A 14 -12.09 -7.71 -7.67
C VAL A 14 -12.68 -8.12 -6.32
N GLU A 15 -13.42 -9.23 -6.33
CA GLU A 15 -13.87 -9.83 -5.08
C GLU A 15 -12.66 -10.35 -4.28
N PRO A 16 -12.70 -10.25 -2.95
CA PRO A 16 -11.63 -10.75 -2.09
C PRO A 16 -11.37 -12.24 -2.32
N PHE A 17 -10.09 -12.59 -2.30
CA PHE A 17 -9.63 -13.98 -2.29
C PHE A 17 -8.51 -14.13 -1.27
N GLU A 18 -8.16 -15.35 -0.94
CA GLU A 18 -7.03 -15.62 -0.06
C GLU A 18 -5.73 -15.31 -0.81
N VAL A 19 -5.05 -14.23 -0.38
CA VAL A 19 -3.80 -13.80 -1.00
C VAL A 19 -2.71 -14.86 -0.75
N PRO A 20 -2.03 -15.35 -1.78
CA PRO A 20 -0.95 -16.30 -1.59
C PRO A 20 0.09 -15.78 -0.58
N TYR A 21 0.45 -16.61 0.39
CA TYR A 21 1.34 -16.21 1.48
C TYR A 21 2.73 -15.80 0.99
N ASN A 22 3.16 -16.35 -0.15
CA ASN A 22 4.46 -16.07 -0.75
C ASN A 22 4.49 -14.82 -1.66
N TRP A 23 3.35 -14.13 -1.83
CA TRP A 23 3.37 -12.82 -2.49
C TRP A 23 3.93 -11.79 -1.52
N PRO A 24 4.98 -11.03 -1.92
CA PRO A 24 5.51 -9.94 -1.10
C PRO A 24 4.42 -8.96 -0.69
N ARG A 25 4.50 -8.45 0.53
CA ARG A 25 3.51 -7.54 1.10
C ARG A 25 4.07 -6.14 1.24
N LEU A 26 3.25 -5.17 0.90
CA LEU A 26 3.52 -3.75 1.01
C LEU A 26 2.49 -3.11 1.92
N ARG A 27 2.89 -2.08 2.64
CA ARG A 27 1.98 -1.23 3.41
C ARG A 27 2.34 0.22 3.19
N ALA A 28 1.33 1.06 2.96
CA ALA A 28 1.51 2.50 2.83
C ALA A 28 0.47 3.22 3.65
N ALA A 29 0.86 4.30 4.30
CA ALA A 29 -0.04 5.07 5.15
C ALA A 29 0.10 6.57 4.94
N ASP A 30 -1.05 7.23 4.93
CA ASP A 30 -1.23 8.67 5.10
C ASP A 30 -1.89 8.90 6.46
N TYR A 31 -1.15 9.51 7.39
CA TYR A 31 -1.61 9.70 8.74
C TYR A 31 -2.40 11.01 8.89
N GLY A 32 -3.53 10.93 9.58
CA GLY A 32 -4.27 12.09 10.04
C GLY A 32 -4.86 11.80 11.42
N TYR A 33 -5.26 12.83 12.13
CA TYR A 33 -5.98 12.72 13.40
C TYR A 33 -7.39 13.30 13.28
N SER A 34 -7.48 14.59 12.99
CA SER A 34 -8.77 15.26 12.73
C SER A 34 -9.33 14.90 11.37
N SER A 35 -8.46 14.64 10.40
CA SER A 35 -8.80 14.02 9.11
C SER A 35 -8.50 12.52 9.17
N PRO A 36 -9.07 11.73 8.25
CA PRO A 36 -8.82 10.29 8.24
C PRO A 36 -7.36 9.92 8.07
N SER A 37 -6.89 8.92 8.83
CA SER A 37 -5.74 8.13 8.44
C SER A 37 -6.18 7.11 7.40
N CYS A 38 -5.38 6.91 6.37
CA CYS A 38 -5.57 5.81 5.43
C CYS A 38 -4.35 4.90 5.43
N VAL A 39 -4.56 3.63 5.71
CA VAL A 39 -3.54 2.59 5.57
C VAL A 39 -4.02 1.62 4.50
N LEU A 40 -3.16 1.36 3.53
CA LEU A 40 -3.39 0.38 2.48
C LEU A 40 -2.36 -0.74 2.55
N TRP A 41 -2.85 -1.97 2.39
CA TRP A 41 -2.03 -3.17 2.27
C TRP A 41 -2.09 -3.68 0.84
N GLY A 42 -0.94 -3.93 0.27
CA GLY A 42 -0.79 -4.47 -1.07
C GLY A 42 0.01 -5.76 -1.08
N ALA A 43 -0.32 -6.63 -2.00
CA ALA A 43 0.47 -7.81 -2.33
C ALA A 43 0.94 -7.71 -3.78
N VAL A 44 2.14 -8.22 -4.05
CA VAL A 44 2.75 -8.17 -5.38
C VAL A 44 2.81 -9.57 -5.94
N ASP A 45 2.19 -9.79 -7.10
CA ASP A 45 2.28 -11.08 -7.78
C ASP A 45 3.60 -11.23 -8.55
N TRP A 46 3.80 -12.39 -9.18
CA TRP A 46 5.05 -12.69 -9.90
C TRP A 46 5.29 -11.81 -11.12
N ASP A 47 4.24 -11.19 -11.64
CA ASP A 47 4.31 -10.26 -12.78
C ASP A 47 4.52 -8.81 -12.34
N GLY A 48 4.59 -8.54 -11.03
CA GLY A 48 4.78 -7.21 -10.47
C GLY A 48 3.48 -6.41 -10.36
N ASN A 49 2.32 -7.05 -10.50
CA ASN A 49 1.04 -6.39 -10.29
C ASN A 49 0.78 -6.21 -8.79
N ILE A 50 0.20 -5.06 -8.42
CA ILE A 50 -0.19 -4.77 -7.06
C ILE A 50 -1.67 -5.13 -6.88
N TRP A 51 -1.95 -5.88 -5.81
CA TRP A 51 -3.30 -6.19 -5.36
C TRP A 51 -3.51 -5.53 -4.01
N ILE A 52 -4.39 -4.51 -3.95
CA ILE A 52 -4.74 -3.86 -2.68
C ILE A 52 -5.78 -4.73 -1.98
N TYR A 53 -5.40 -5.39 -0.90
CA TYR A 53 -6.23 -6.42 -0.28
C TYR A 53 -6.84 -6.00 1.06
N ARG A 54 -6.39 -4.89 1.65
CA ARG A 54 -6.94 -4.37 2.91
C ARG A 54 -6.81 -2.86 2.96
N GLU A 55 -7.80 -2.22 3.55
CA GLU A 55 -7.86 -0.79 3.80
C GLU A 55 -8.24 -0.53 5.25
N LEU A 56 -7.56 0.40 5.89
CA LEU A 56 -8.03 1.05 7.12
C LEU A 56 -8.22 2.54 6.80
N TYR A 57 -9.42 3.04 7.05
CA TYR A 57 -9.75 4.43 6.76
C TYR A 57 -10.62 4.96 7.90
N ASP A 58 -10.04 5.72 8.81
CA ASP A 58 -10.74 6.30 9.94
C ASP A 58 -9.93 7.43 10.57
N LYS A 59 -10.57 8.23 11.39
CA LYS A 59 -9.96 9.36 12.09
C LYS A 59 -9.94 9.18 13.61
N GLY A 60 -9.18 10.03 14.30
CA GLY A 60 -9.13 10.04 15.75
C GLY A 60 -8.14 9.05 16.36
N TYR A 61 -7.29 8.41 15.56
CA TYR A 61 -6.25 7.53 16.09
C TYR A 61 -4.96 8.29 16.36
N THR A 62 -4.43 8.12 17.56
CA THR A 62 -3.03 8.47 17.87
C THR A 62 -2.09 7.50 17.14
N GLY A 63 -0.82 7.87 17.01
CA GLY A 63 0.19 6.96 16.43
C GLY A 63 0.27 5.63 17.18
N GLU A 64 0.20 5.65 18.50
CA GLU A 64 0.18 4.44 19.33
C GLU A 64 -1.02 3.53 19.01
N THR A 65 -2.21 4.10 19.01
CA THR A 65 -3.44 3.34 18.72
C THR A 65 -3.42 2.78 17.30
N LEU A 66 -3.03 3.59 16.32
CA LEU A 66 -2.95 3.16 14.93
C LEU A 66 -1.97 2.00 14.75
N ALA A 67 -0.78 2.08 15.37
CA ALA A 67 0.21 1.00 15.32
C ALA A 67 -0.35 -0.30 15.89
N ARG A 68 -1.07 -0.24 17.01
CA ARG A 68 -1.70 -1.42 17.62
C ARG A 68 -2.77 -2.04 16.72
N ILE A 69 -3.59 -1.20 16.09
CA ILE A 69 -4.62 -1.69 15.16
C ILE A 69 -3.97 -2.35 13.94
N ILE A 70 -2.93 -1.73 13.38
CA ILE A 70 -2.18 -2.29 12.26
C ILE A 70 -1.63 -3.68 12.62
N ASN A 71 -0.97 -3.82 13.76
CA ASN A 71 -0.43 -5.10 14.20
C ASN A 71 -1.51 -6.18 14.36
N ALA A 72 -2.67 -5.82 14.89
CA ALA A 72 -3.79 -6.75 15.02
C ALA A 72 -4.33 -7.20 13.66
N LEU A 73 -4.45 -6.28 12.70
CA LEU A 73 -4.92 -6.58 11.35
C LEU A 73 -3.94 -7.45 10.56
N GLU A 74 -2.65 -7.39 10.90
CA GLU A 74 -1.59 -8.14 10.22
C GLU A 74 -1.28 -9.49 10.88
N GLU A 75 -2.02 -9.90 11.88
CA GLU A 75 -1.73 -11.09 12.69
C GLU A 75 -1.43 -12.35 11.86
N HIS A 76 -2.15 -12.53 10.75
CA HIS A 76 -2.02 -13.69 9.88
C HIS A 76 -1.30 -13.40 8.57
N ASP A 77 -0.81 -12.17 8.39
CA ASP A 77 -0.05 -11.80 7.19
C ASP A 77 1.43 -12.21 7.32
N PRO A 78 2.13 -12.43 6.18
CA PRO A 78 3.58 -12.41 6.17
C PRO A 78 4.12 -11.05 6.62
N LEU A 79 5.40 -10.98 6.98
CA LEU A 79 6.06 -9.70 7.27
C LEU A 79 5.96 -8.77 6.08
N MET A 80 5.70 -7.47 6.37
CA MET A 80 5.73 -6.43 5.35
C MET A 80 7.15 -6.28 4.81
N GLN A 81 7.32 -6.45 3.51
CA GLN A 81 8.61 -6.28 2.85
C GLN A 81 8.99 -4.81 2.77
N ILE A 82 8.03 -3.95 2.40
CA ILE A 82 8.20 -2.51 2.33
C ILE A 82 7.01 -1.87 3.03
N SER A 83 7.30 -0.87 3.86
CA SER A 83 6.30 -0.15 4.62
C SER A 83 6.64 1.33 4.63
N VAL A 84 5.82 2.14 3.98
CA VAL A 84 6.07 3.57 3.77
C VAL A 84 5.01 4.42 4.45
N LEU A 85 5.44 5.49 5.08
CA LEU A 85 4.61 6.42 5.82
C LEU A 85 4.91 7.85 5.38
N ASP A 86 3.89 8.71 5.34
CA ASP A 86 4.06 10.12 5.05
C ASP A 86 5.23 10.72 5.85
N GLY A 87 6.17 11.36 5.13
CA GLY A 87 7.39 11.93 5.71
C GLY A 87 7.14 12.98 6.78
N ALA A 88 6.00 13.66 6.79
CA ALA A 88 5.62 14.60 7.83
C ALA A 88 5.54 13.94 9.22
N CYS A 89 5.33 12.63 9.27
CA CYS A 89 5.26 11.87 10.52
C CYS A 89 6.60 11.80 11.28
N TRP A 90 7.73 12.09 10.64
CA TRP A 90 9.04 12.17 11.28
C TRP A 90 9.35 13.55 11.85
N SER A 91 8.54 14.55 11.54
CA SER A 91 8.70 15.90 12.11
C SER A 91 8.34 15.89 13.57
N LYS A 92 9.18 16.52 14.40
CA LYS A 92 8.93 16.67 15.83
C LYS A 92 8.28 18.01 16.10
N HIS A 93 7.23 17.98 16.93
CA HIS A 93 6.60 19.16 17.48
C HIS A 93 6.85 19.19 18.98
N GLY A 94 7.78 20.02 19.42
CA GLY A 94 8.20 20.08 20.81
C GLY A 94 9.26 19.04 21.17
N THR A 95 9.25 18.55 22.42
CA THR A 95 10.26 17.64 22.99
C THR A 95 9.88 16.17 22.92
N GLY A 96 8.64 15.86 22.52
CA GLY A 96 8.15 14.49 22.45
C GLY A 96 8.63 13.73 21.19
N PRO A 97 8.36 12.43 21.13
CA PRO A 97 8.67 11.65 19.94
C PRO A 97 7.79 12.08 18.78
N SER A 98 8.29 11.88 17.55
CA SER A 98 7.48 12.03 16.35
C SER A 98 6.40 10.93 16.26
N ILE A 99 5.41 11.12 15.40
CA ILE A 99 4.37 10.11 15.14
C ILE A 99 5.02 8.81 14.66
N ALA A 100 5.96 8.90 13.72
CA ALA A 100 6.68 7.74 13.20
C ALA A 100 7.45 7.00 14.33
N GLU A 101 8.16 7.72 15.18
CA GLU A 101 8.87 7.12 16.33
C GLU A 101 7.90 6.40 17.27
N THR A 102 6.74 7.00 17.56
CA THR A 102 5.70 6.39 18.40
C THR A 102 5.18 5.11 17.77
N MET A 103 4.88 5.12 16.47
CA MET A 103 4.40 3.94 15.76
C MET A 103 5.45 2.82 15.72
N ILE A 104 6.71 3.16 15.50
CA ILE A 104 7.82 2.20 15.50
C ILE A 104 8.01 1.58 16.89
N ARG A 105 7.94 2.37 17.95
CA ARG A 105 8.01 1.88 19.33
C ARG A 105 6.85 0.93 19.69
N ASN A 106 5.72 1.10 19.02
CA ASN A 106 4.54 0.23 19.20
C ASN A 106 4.47 -0.92 18.19
N GLY A 107 5.59 -1.26 17.54
CA GLY A 107 5.77 -2.51 16.83
C GLY A 107 5.50 -2.47 15.33
N THR A 108 5.32 -1.29 14.73
CA THR A 108 5.24 -1.16 13.26
C THR A 108 6.56 -0.69 12.68
N ARG A 109 6.89 -1.14 11.47
CA ARG A 109 8.07 -0.68 10.74
C ARG A 109 7.65 0.33 9.69
N TRP A 110 8.44 1.39 9.54
CA TRP A 110 8.18 2.44 8.56
C TRP A 110 9.47 3.04 8.04
N ILE A 111 9.46 3.40 6.76
CA ILE A 111 10.41 4.33 6.16
C ILE A 111 9.62 5.49 5.57
N PRO A 112 10.23 6.68 5.39
CA PRO A 112 9.55 7.80 4.76
C PRO A 112 9.13 7.47 3.33
N ALA A 113 7.89 7.82 2.98
CA ALA A 113 7.38 7.68 1.63
C ALA A 113 8.05 8.67 0.67
N ASP A 114 8.18 8.28 -0.57
CA ASP A 114 8.48 9.21 -1.66
C ASP A 114 7.22 10.02 -1.97
N LYS A 115 7.27 11.31 -1.69
CA LYS A 115 6.12 12.22 -1.80
C LYS A 115 6.04 12.98 -3.13
N ASN A 116 6.89 12.70 -4.07
CA ASN A 116 6.89 13.37 -5.37
C ASN A 116 5.54 13.21 -6.06
N ARG A 117 4.78 14.29 -6.13
CA ARG A 117 3.37 14.26 -6.51
C ARG A 117 3.17 13.95 -7.98
N ILE A 118 3.86 14.64 -8.87
CA ILE A 118 3.72 14.46 -10.32
C ILE A 118 4.23 13.10 -10.77
N PRO A 119 5.45 12.65 -10.41
CA PRO A 119 5.89 11.30 -10.72
C PRO A 119 4.98 10.21 -10.14
N GLY A 120 4.45 10.44 -8.92
CA GLY A 120 3.53 9.49 -8.28
C GLY A 120 2.21 9.35 -9.03
N LYS A 121 1.65 10.46 -9.52
CA LYS A 121 0.44 10.44 -10.34
C LYS A 121 0.67 9.71 -11.65
N ILE A 122 1.80 9.95 -12.30
CA ILE A 122 2.20 9.25 -13.53
C ILE A 122 2.32 7.75 -13.28
N GLU A 123 2.95 7.34 -12.19
CA GLU A 123 3.10 5.94 -11.84
C GLU A 123 1.75 5.25 -11.59
N LEU A 124 0.81 5.94 -10.95
CA LEU A 124 -0.54 5.41 -10.77
C LEU A 124 -1.28 5.26 -12.11
N HIS A 125 -1.20 6.25 -12.99
CA HIS A 125 -1.75 6.12 -14.35
C HIS A 125 -1.17 4.91 -15.09
N ARG A 126 0.14 4.69 -14.99
CA ARG A 126 0.80 3.53 -15.60
C ARG A 126 0.22 2.21 -15.10
N ARG A 127 -0.08 2.11 -13.81
CA ARG A 127 -0.64 0.89 -13.21
C ARG A 127 -2.12 0.70 -13.49
N LEU A 128 -2.86 1.80 -13.63
CA LEU A 128 -4.28 1.74 -13.98
C LEU A 128 -4.51 1.43 -15.47
N ALA A 129 -3.54 1.74 -16.33
CA ALA A 129 -3.65 1.46 -17.76
C ALA A 129 -3.84 -0.04 -18.01
N VAL A 130 -4.80 -0.37 -18.86
CA VAL A 130 -5.08 -1.76 -19.27
C VAL A 130 -4.12 -2.13 -20.38
N ASP A 131 -3.36 -3.20 -20.20
CA ASP A 131 -2.48 -3.75 -21.23
C ASP A 131 -3.34 -4.39 -22.32
N GLU A 132 -3.16 -3.94 -23.58
CA GLU A 132 -3.92 -4.44 -24.72
C GLU A 132 -3.71 -5.93 -24.98
N ARG A 133 -2.55 -6.48 -24.63
CA ARG A 133 -2.22 -7.88 -24.85
C ARG A 133 -2.91 -8.80 -23.84
N THR A 134 -3.00 -8.38 -22.59
CA THR A 134 -3.54 -9.19 -21.50
C THR A 134 -4.96 -8.79 -21.11
N ASP A 135 -5.42 -7.62 -21.55
CA ASP A 135 -6.68 -6.99 -21.15
C ASP A 135 -6.75 -6.77 -19.62
N GLU A 136 -5.59 -6.62 -18.97
CA GLU A 136 -5.47 -6.49 -17.53
C GLU A 136 -4.66 -5.26 -17.12
N PRO A 137 -5.05 -4.56 -16.03
CA PRO A 137 -4.24 -3.51 -15.43
C PRO A 137 -3.16 -4.10 -14.52
N LYS A 138 -2.24 -3.26 -14.08
CA LYS A 138 -1.16 -3.62 -13.14
C LYS A 138 -1.51 -3.33 -11.68
N LEU A 139 -2.73 -2.92 -11.42
CA LEU A 139 -3.26 -2.62 -10.10
C LEU A 139 -4.70 -3.09 -10.03
N LYS A 140 -5.02 -3.88 -9.01
CA LYS A 140 -6.38 -4.30 -8.68
C LYS A 140 -6.66 -4.07 -7.20
N ILE A 141 -7.91 -3.85 -6.88
CA ILE A 141 -8.35 -3.45 -5.54
C ILE A 141 -9.46 -4.39 -5.10
N PHE A 142 -9.34 -4.96 -3.91
CA PHE A 142 -10.41 -5.75 -3.32
C PHE A 142 -11.64 -4.88 -3.07
N SER A 143 -12.82 -5.39 -3.35
CA SER A 143 -14.08 -4.69 -3.19
C SER A 143 -14.33 -4.19 -1.76
N THR A 144 -13.65 -4.77 -0.78
CA THR A 144 -13.68 -4.36 0.63
C THR A 144 -12.93 -3.04 0.92
N CYS A 145 -12.10 -2.57 -0.01
CA CYS A 145 -11.41 -1.27 0.10
C CYS A 145 -12.33 -0.14 -0.36
N THR A 146 -13.41 0.07 0.38
CA THR A 146 -14.54 0.89 -0.03
C THR A 146 -14.24 2.37 -0.18
N ASN A 147 -13.36 2.92 0.65
CA ASN A 147 -13.01 4.35 0.58
C ASN A 147 -12.06 4.65 -0.59
N LEU A 148 -11.10 3.77 -0.87
CA LEU A 148 -10.26 3.90 -2.05
C LEU A 148 -11.11 3.84 -3.33
N ILE A 149 -12.02 2.87 -3.42
CA ILE A 149 -12.92 2.71 -4.57
C ILE A 149 -13.88 3.90 -4.71
N ARG A 150 -14.34 4.47 -3.60
CA ARG A 150 -15.21 5.64 -3.59
C ARG A 150 -14.49 6.90 -4.07
N THR A 151 -13.26 7.14 -3.62
CA THR A 151 -12.58 8.42 -3.81
C THR A 151 -11.74 8.48 -5.09
N LEU A 152 -11.09 7.39 -5.47
CA LEU A 152 -10.16 7.39 -6.60
C LEU A 152 -10.81 7.82 -7.93
N PRO A 153 -12.00 7.32 -8.32
CA PRO A 153 -12.61 7.72 -9.59
C PRO A 153 -13.15 9.17 -9.61
N THR A 154 -13.30 9.78 -8.46
CA THR A 154 -13.94 11.11 -8.34
C THR A 154 -12.98 12.22 -7.95
N ILE A 155 -11.74 11.90 -7.57
CA ILE A 155 -10.77 12.94 -7.19
C ILE A 155 -10.52 13.87 -8.37
N PRO A 156 -10.72 15.20 -8.19
CA PRO A 156 -10.57 16.12 -9.30
C PRO A 156 -9.10 16.49 -9.55
N LEU A 157 -8.83 16.92 -10.76
CA LEU A 157 -7.58 17.61 -11.07
C LEU A 157 -7.51 18.95 -10.33
N SER A 158 -6.30 19.35 -9.97
CA SER A 158 -6.05 20.65 -9.39
C SER A 158 -6.45 21.77 -10.35
N LYS A 159 -7.07 22.81 -9.82
CA LYS A 159 -7.45 24.00 -10.60
C LYS A 159 -6.26 24.85 -11.02
N THR A 160 -5.15 24.76 -10.29
CA THR A 160 -3.94 25.56 -10.50
C THR A 160 -2.82 24.80 -11.19
N ASN A 161 -2.85 23.47 -11.12
CA ASN A 161 -1.86 22.59 -11.75
C ASN A 161 -2.55 21.32 -12.29
N SER A 162 -2.79 21.29 -13.59
CA SER A 162 -3.48 20.17 -14.24
C SER A 162 -2.69 18.84 -14.22
N GLU A 163 -1.42 18.89 -13.82
CA GLU A 163 -0.60 17.67 -13.65
C GLU A 163 -0.76 17.02 -12.27
N ASP A 164 -1.49 17.64 -11.36
CA ASP A 164 -1.73 17.16 -10.00
C ASP A 164 -3.23 17.07 -9.69
N VAL A 165 -3.55 16.41 -8.59
CA VAL A 165 -4.91 16.33 -8.06
C VAL A 165 -5.20 17.54 -7.16
N ASP A 166 -6.49 17.79 -6.90
CA ASP A 166 -6.92 18.79 -5.95
C ASP A 166 -6.67 18.31 -4.52
N THR A 167 -5.71 18.93 -3.84
CA THR A 167 -5.34 18.58 -2.45
C THR A 167 -6.37 18.97 -1.40
N LYS A 168 -7.41 19.72 -1.79
CA LYS A 168 -8.55 20.04 -0.91
C LYS A 168 -9.65 19.00 -0.96
N ALA A 169 -9.58 18.07 -1.90
CA ALA A 169 -10.51 16.95 -1.99
C ALA A 169 -10.15 15.88 -0.94
N ASP A 170 -10.99 14.85 -0.85
CA ASP A 170 -10.70 13.65 -0.05
C ASP A 170 -9.61 12.82 -0.77
N ASP A 171 -8.37 13.15 -0.49
CA ASP A 171 -7.19 12.59 -1.15
C ASP A 171 -6.39 11.60 -0.28
N HIS A 172 -6.89 11.27 0.92
CA HIS A 172 -6.14 10.43 1.89
C HIS A 172 -5.85 9.03 1.35
N ALA A 173 -6.85 8.37 0.76
CA ALA A 173 -6.65 7.07 0.14
C ALA A 173 -5.77 7.15 -1.12
N TYR A 174 -5.94 8.19 -1.92
CA TYR A 174 -5.07 8.47 -3.06
C TYR A 174 -3.61 8.66 -2.63
N ASP A 175 -3.37 9.44 -1.59
CA ASP A 175 -2.01 9.67 -1.11
C ASP A 175 -1.34 8.37 -0.64
N ALA A 176 -2.03 7.56 0.14
CA ALA A 176 -1.52 6.25 0.54
C ALA A 176 -1.23 5.34 -0.67
N LEU A 177 -2.12 5.30 -1.66
CA LEU A 177 -1.92 4.53 -2.88
C LEU A 177 -0.74 5.06 -3.70
N ARG A 178 -0.61 6.37 -3.83
CA ARG A 178 0.51 7.01 -4.51
C ARG A 178 1.84 6.66 -3.85
N TYR A 179 1.92 6.69 -2.52
CA TYR A 179 3.10 6.26 -1.78
C TYR A 179 3.46 4.81 -2.06
N MET A 180 2.46 3.93 -2.09
CA MET A 180 2.68 2.51 -2.42
C MET A 180 3.21 2.34 -3.84
N CYS A 181 2.61 2.99 -4.82
CA CYS A 181 3.06 2.93 -6.22
C CYS A 181 4.49 3.44 -6.41
N MET A 182 4.90 4.45 -5.62
CA MET A 182 6.26 4.99 -5.69
C MET A 182 7.33 4.07 -5.10
N THR A 183 6.97 2.99 -4.43
CA THR A 183 7.91 1.93 -4.07
C THR A 183 8.35 1.12 -5.29
N ARG A 184 7.63 1.21 -6.39
CA ARG A 184 7.91 0.57 -7.69
C ARG A 184 8.24 -0.91 -7.55
N PRO A 185 7.36 -1.70 -6.93
CA PRO A 185 7.62 -3.13 -6.77
C PRO A 185 7.67 -3.80 -8.13
N THR A 186 8.55 -4.79 -8.25
CA THR A 186 8.71 -5.62 -9.45
C THR A 186 8.36 -7.06 -9.13
N GLY A 187 7.89 -7.80 -10.15
CA GLY A 187 7.70 -9.24 -10.03
C GLY A 187 9.01 -9.94 -9.68
N LEU A 188 8.94 -10.87 -8.75
CA LEU A 188 10.08 -11.72 -8.43
C LEU A 188 10.03 -12.96 -9.30
N PRO A 189 11.16 -13.38 -9.92
CA PRO A 189 11.23 -14.65 -10.62
C PRO A 189 10.85 -15.79 -9.67
N GLN A 190 10.16 -16.81 -10.19
CA GLN A 190 9.79 -17.99 -9.39
C GLN A 190 10.97 -18.65 -8.67
N ASN A 191 12.19 -18.46 -9.19
CA ASN A 191 13.45 -18.94 -8.61
C ASN A 191 14.22 -17.86 -7.85
N SER A 192 13.56 -16.82 -7.39
CA SER A 192 14.22 -15.76 -6.62
C SER A 192 14.74 -16.27 -5.28
N ILE A 193 15.71 -15.55 -4.74
CA ILE A 193 16.30 -15.81 -3.40
C ILE A 193 15.20 -15.94 -2.34
N PHE A 194 14.10 -15.21 -2.48
CA PHE A 194 12.94 -15.30 -1.58
C PHE A 194 12.28 -16.68 -1.57
N ASN A 195 12.16 -17.33 -2.75
CA ASN A 195 11.66 -18.70 -2.84
C ASN A 195 12.70 -19.72 -2.36
N GLN A 196 13.99 -19.43 -2.51
CA GLN A 196 15.06 -20.27 -1.98
C GLN A 196 15.08 -20.23 -0.45
N ILE A 197 15.02 -19.05 0.15
CA ILE A 197 14.97 -18.90 1.62
C ILE A 197 13.77 -19.66 2.19
N LYS A 198 12.65 -19.65 1.49
CA LYS A 198 11.46 -20.37 1.95
C LYS A 198 11.59 -21.89 1.79
N LYS A 199 12.27 -22.37 0.75
CA LYS A 199 12.59 -23.79 0.56
C LYS A 199 13.57 -24.26 1.65
N ASP A 200 14.56 -23.46 1.95
CA ASP A 200 15.59 -23.79 2.94
C ASP A 200 15.03 -23.73 4.37
N SER A 201 14.07 -22.85 4.66
CA SER A 201 13.41 -22.76 5.96
C SER A 201 12.36 -23.87 6.18
N PHE A 202 12.00 -24.60 5.14
CA PHE A 202 11.00 -25.69 5.19
C PHE A 202 11.62 -27.08 5.03
N GLN A 203 12.95 -27.23 5.11
CA GLN A 203 13.54 -28.56 5.25
C GLN A 203 13.24 -29.08 6.66
N PRO A 204 12.52 -30.18 6.81
CA PRO A 204 12.32 -30.77 8.12
C PRO A 204 13.65 -31.08 8.75
N ALA A 205 13.80 -30.79 10.04
CA ALA A 205 15.01 -31.10 10.80
C ALA A 205 15.40 -32.58 10.72
N ASP A 206 14.47 -33.42 10.36
CA ASP A 206 14.64 -34.88 10.23
C ASP A 206 15.52 -35.31 9.05
N SER A 207 15.79 -34.42 8.09
CA SER A 207 16.72 -34.72 7.01
C SER A 207 18.21 -34.65 7.44
N VAL A 208 18.46 -34.15 8.66
CA VAL A 208 19.82 -34.03 9.21
C VAL A 208 20.22 -35.25 10.03
N PHE A 209 19.26 -36.02 10.52
CA PHE A 209 19.47 -37.28 11.24
C PHE A 209 18.99 -38.41 10.35
N GLY A 210 19.83 -38.77 9.37
CA GLY A 210 19.62 -39.99 8.59
C GLY A 210 19.78 -41.23 9.49
N TYR A 211 18.68 -41.68 10.01
CA TYR A 211 18.54 -43.07 10.50
C TYR A 211 17.42 -43.74 9.72
#